data_e4b8602c91ec25266f10ed685386215c
#
_entry.id   e4b8602c91ec25266f10ed685386215c
#
_cell.length_a   1.000
_cell.length_b   1.000
_cell.length_c   1.000
_cell.angle_alpha   90.00
_cell.angle_beta   90.00
_cell.angle_gamma   90.00
#
_symmetry.space_group_name_H-M   'P 1'
#
loop_
_entity.id
_entity.type
_entity.pdbx_description
1 polymer ?
#
loop_
_entity_poly.entity_id
_entity_poly.type
_entity_poly.pdbx_seq_one_letter_code
_entity_poly.pdbx_strand_id
1 'polypeptide(L)'
;MEAAGALERGGVWTYLDAARESVRGRSRTFWIVAGLTVLAAGLRFATLGLQAYHHDEIVTASRVLRSDFWHAMEAVGFSESAPPLYYMLAWLWTQVTGTGEYGLRSLSALAGVATVPVAYLIGAELRDRRAGIAAAALVAVNPMLLWYSQEARAYALLALLTSLSALYFLRALDRDDRGDPVRWGLFSGLALATHYFAVFPVLAEAVWLLRKRGREALRGLLVLAAFGLALAPLAIHQASLNHAEWIGNHSLGHRLWEVGVVFTVGEVGDIVASPERPYLALVPVAALVALLALLAARGAPPERRAGGRVLAIAAATIAFPLAVAVLLPSKDYVLARNLLPALVPLLAAAGLAATLGTSRRASAVLGAALFLYSLGFCVATNFVPSLQRPDWNAVAAEIGEPEAPRAMVSWTLGHASLRYYLSTGSFQARPSEGFAWYVHEVDFVSDGPAPPVRRDLLGPRFRQVDYERAGRLHVRRYALPGSDLARLRLKRVRSADTNFRSNGVLVDGIGAP
;
A
#
# COMPACT_ATOMS: atom_id res chain seq x y z
N MET A 1 -12.18 -55.34 43.50
CA MET A 1 -10.87 -54.80 43.10
C MET A 1 -10.74 -54.67 41.58
N GLU A 2 -11.43 -55.42 40.75
CA GLU A 2 -11.35 -55.31 39.27
C GLU A 2 -12.10 -54.11 38.67
N ALA A 3 -13.14 -53.58 39.32
CA ALA A 3 -13.91 -52.43 38.79
C ALA A 3 -13.17 -51.07 38.92
N ALA A 4 -12.28 -50.91 39.90
CA ALA A 4 -11.51 -49.67 40.09
C ALA A 4 -10.37 -49.52 39.06
N GLY A 5 -9.79 -50.62 38.61
CA GLY A 5 -8.72 -50.59 37.60
C GLY A 5 -9.19 -50.36 36.15
N ALA A 6 -10.48 -50.54 35.88
CA ALA A 6 -11.06 -50.26 34.54
C ALA A 6 -11.39 -48.79 34.34
N LEU A 7 -11.77 -48.07 35.39
CA LEU A 7 -12.06 -46.63 35.36
C LEU A 7 -10.78 -45.78 35.17
N GLU A 8 -9.63 -46.18 35.77
CA GLU A 8 -8.37 -45.47 35.62
C GLU A 8 -7.77 -45.64 34.20
N ARG A 9 -7.91 -46.82 33.58
CA ARG A 9 -7.41 -47.10 32.23
C ARG A 9 -8.22 -46.37 31.16
N GLY A 10 -9.51 -46.24 31.30
CA GLY A 10 -10.35 -45.45 30.39
C GLY A 10 -9.98 -43.97 30.39
N GLY A 11 -9.70 -43.37 31.54
CA GLY A 11 -9.34 -41.97 31.68
C GLY A 11 -7.98 -41.61 31.03
N VAL A 12 -6.98 -42.49 31.17
CA VAL A 12 -5.64 -42.27 30.56
C VAL A 12 -5.68 -42.33 29.04
N TRP A 13 -6.39 -43.29 28.47
CA TRP A 13 -6.51 -43.42 27.01
C TRP A 13 -7.28 -42.26 26.39
N THR A 14 -8.36 -41.81 27.01
CA THR A 14 -9.12 -40.63 26.57
C THR A 14 -8.27 -39.36 26.62
N TYR A 15 -7.43 -39.22 27.66
CA TYR A 15 -6.50 -38.08 27.76
C TYR A 15 -5.40 -38.15 26.72
N LEU A 16 -4.83 -39.32 26.45
CA LEU A 16 -3.80 -39.50 25.41
C LEU A 16 -4.36 -39.28 24.01
N ASP A 17 -5.58 -39.71 23.73
CA ASP A 17 -6.23 -39.45 22.44
C ASP A 17 -6.57 -37.97 22.24
N ALA A 18 -7.07 -37.29 23.28
CA ALA A 18 -7.26 -35.83 23.25
C ALA A 18 -5.94 -35.06 23.07
N ALA A 19 -4.85 -35.52 23.70
CA ALA A 19 -3.52 -34.94 23.50
C ALA A 19 -2.99 -35.17 22.07
N ARG A 20 -3.16 -36.39 21.54
CA ARG A 20 -2.79 -36.71 20.13
C ARG A 20 -3.60 -35.90 19.13
N GLU A 21 -4.90 -35.74 19.33
CA GLU A 21 -5.74 -34.87 18.48
C GLU A 21 -5.32 -33.41 18.57
N SER A 22 -4.97 -32.91 19.75
CA SER A 22 -4.45 -31.57 19.94
C SER A 22 -3.14 -31.33 19.19
N VAL A 23 -2.20 -32.30 19.27
CA VAL A 23 -0.92 -32.21 18.54
C VAL A 23 -1.14 -32.29 17.02
N ARG A 24 -1.97 -33.24 16.54
CA ARG A 24 -2.33 -33.33 15.11
C ARG A 24 -3.03 -32.07 14.62
N GLY A 25 -3.95 -31.50 15.39
CA GLY A 25 -4.63 -30.27 15.05
C GLY A 25 -3.69 -29.07 14.98
N ARG A 26 -2.67 -28.99 15.86
CA ARG A 26 -1.61 -27.96 15.82
C ARG A 26 -0.75 -28.11 14.55
N SER A 27 -0.33 -29.32 14.23
CA SER A 27 0.43 -29.60 13.02
C SER A 27 -0.36 -29.20 11.76
N ARG A 28 -1.62 -29.61 11.65
CA ARG A 28 -2.47 -29.26 10.51
C ARG A 28 -2.66 -27.73 10.34
N THR A 29 -2.90 -27.03 11.45
CA THR A 29 -3.03 -25.55 11.43
C THR A 29 -1.74 -24.89 10.96
N PHE A 30 -0.59 -25.35 11.44
CA PHE A 30 0.71 -24.87 11.00
C PHE A 30 0.88 -24.98 9.48
N TRP A 31 0.58 -26.15 8.91
CA TRP A 31 0.72 -26.36 7.46
C TRP A 31 -0.26 -25.53 6.62
N ILE A 32 -1.48 -25.29 7.12
CA ILE A 32 -2.45 -24.40 6.45
C ILE A 32 -1.92 -22.96 6.45
N VAL A 33 -1.47 -22.43 7.60
CA VAL A 33 -0.93 -21.06 7.68
C VAL A 33 0.35 -20.93 6.87
N ALA A 34 1.23 -21.93 6.90
CA ALA A 34 2.42 -21.97 6.06
C ALA A 34 2.06 -21.95 4.56
N GLY A 35 1.07 -22.73 4.14
CA GLY A 35 0.57 -22.74 2.75
C GLY A 35 -0.01 -21.37 2.33
N LEU A 36 -0.78 -20.71 3.20
CA LEU A 36 -1.28 -19.35 2.96
C LEU A 36 -0.13 -18.33 2.88
N THR A 37 0.90 -18.49 3.71
CA THR A 37 2.09 -17.63 3.69
C THR A 37 2.89 -17.83 2.40
N VAL A 38 3.03 -19.07 1.93
CA VAL A 38 3.67 -19.40 0.64
C VAL A 38 2.86 -18.86 -0.53
N LEU A 39 1.52 -18.99 -0.51
CA LEU A 39 0.64 -18.36 -1.51
C LEU A 39 0.85 -16.84 -1.54
N ALA A 40 0.88 -16.20 -0.37
CA ALA A 40 1.12 -14.77 -0.26
C ALA A 40 2.50 -14.37 -0.78
N ALA A 41 3.54 -15.18 -0.52
CA ALA A 41 4.88 -14.99 -1.07
C ALA A 41 4.87 -15.12 -2.60
N GLY A 42 4.25 -16.17 -3.14
CA GLY A 42 4.11 -16.36 -4.58
C GLY A 42 3.48 -15.16 -5.27
N LEU A 43 2.33 -14.67 -4.76
CA LEU A 43 1.64 -13.52 -5.31
C LEU A 43 2.49 -12.22 -5.26
N ARG A 44 3.30 -12.04 -4.21
CA ARG A 44 4.08 -10.81 -4.00
C ARG A 44 5.41 -10.82 -4.76
N PHE A 45 6.04 -11.96 -4.88
CA PHE A 45 7.37 -12.06 -5.50
C PHE A 45 7.34 -12.40 -6.99
N ALA A 46 6.26 -13.00 -7.53
CA ALA A 46 6.21 -13.49 -8.91
C ALA A 46 6.47 -12.40 -9.97
N THR A 47 6.02 -11.18 -9.70
CA THR A 47 6.09 -10.06 -10.66
C THR A 47 6.82 -8.83 -10.11
N LEU A 48 7.57 -9.00 -9.01
CA LEU A 48 8.13 -7.90 -8.23
C LEU A 48 9.07 -7.00 -9.03
N GLY A 49 9.84 -7.56 -9.96
CA GLY A 49 10.78 -6.84 -10.82
C GLY A 49 10.27 -6.56 -12.24
N LEU A 50 9.01 -6.93 -12.57
CA LEU A 50 8.49 -6.78 -13.93
C LEU A 50 7.86 -5.41 -14.21
N GLN A 51 7.38 -4.74 -13.17
CA GLN A 51 6.74 -3.44 -13.31
C GLN A 51 7.75 -2.31 -13.05
N ALA A 52 7.73 -1.28 -13.87
CA ALA A 52 8.51 -0.07 -13.66
C ALA A 52 8.20 0.59 -12.30
N TYR A 53 9.16 1.34 -11.78
CA TYR A 53 8.95 2.11 -10.55
C TYR A 53 7.85 3.16 -10.74
N HIS A 54 6.99 3.27 -9.73
CA HIS A 54 6.13 4.43 -9.55
C HIS A 54 6.96 5.66 -9.15
N HIS A 55 6.47 6.88 -9.43
CA HIS A 55 7.22 8.11 -9.17
C HIS A 55 7.72 8.25 -7.71
N ASP A 56 6.93 7.81 -6.71
CA ASP A 56 7.34 7.82 -5.31
C ASP A 56 8.51 6.87 -5.04
N GLU A 57 8.55 5.72 -5.70
CA GLU A 57 9.65 4.75 -5.60
C GLU A 57 10.93 5.29 -6.25
N ILE A 58 10.79 6.04 -7.36
CA ILE A 58 11.92 6.70 -8.02
C ILE A 58 12.55 7.74 -7.11
N VAL A 59 11.74 8.52 -6.38
CA VAL A 59 12.28 9.45 -5.36
C VAL A 59 13.08 8.67 -4.32
N THR A 60 12.55 7.56 -3.84
CA THR A 60 13.26 6.69 -2.88
C THR A 60 14.58 6.17 -3.48
N ALA A 61 14.54 5.54 -4.66
CA ALA A 61 15.70 4.91 -5.28
C ALA A 61 16.77 5.92 -5.73
N SER A 62 16.34 7.07 -6.31
CA SER A 62 17.27 8.02 -6.95
C SER A 62 17.78 9.13 -6.04
N ARG A 63 16.99 9.57 -5.08
CA ARG A 63 17.33 10.69 -4.21
C ARG A 63 17.75 10.26 -2.82
N VAL A 64 17.00 9.31 -2.23
CA VAL A 64 17.19 8.91 -0.83
C VAL A 64 18.29 7.87 -0.68
N LEU A 65 18.27 6.79 -1.49
CA LEU A 65 19.13 5.62 -1.26
C LEU A 65 20.46 5.62 -2.04
N ARG A 66 20.71 6.59 -2.92
CA ARG A 66 21.98 6.68 -3.69
C ARG A 66 23.17 7.24 -2.92
N SER A 67 22.96 8.00 -1.85
CA SER A 67 24.00 8.61 -1.04
C SER A 67 24.49 7.66 0.05
N ASP A 68 25.53 8.06 0.78
CA ASP A 68 25.88 7.38 2.02
C ASP A 68 24.72 7.48 3.05
N PHE A 69 24.84 6.71 4.14
CA PHE A 69 23.77 6.59 5.12
C PHE A 69 23.29 7.92 5.69
N TRP A 70 24.24 8.82 6.03
CA TRP A 70 23.87 10.08 6.66
C TRP A 70 23.20 11.05 5.70
N HIS A 71 23.72 11.15 4.48
CA HIS A 71 23.06 11.94 3.42
C HIS A 71 21.70 11.34 3.02
N ALA A 72 21.55 10.00 3.03
CA ALA A 72 20.28 9.37 2.82
C ALA A 72 19.26 9.76 3.91
N MET A 73 19.66 9.76 5.19
CA MET A 73 18.78 10.16 6.30
C MET A 73 18.45 11.66 6.28
N GLU A 74 19.38 12.50 5.89
CA GLU A 74 19.14 13.93 5.65
C GLU A 74 18.12 14.13 4.52
N ALA A 75 18.26 13.40 3.40
CA ALA A 75 17.31 13.44 2.29
C ALA A 75 15.89 13.03 2.70
N VAL A 76 15.74 12.05 3.61
CA VAL A 76 14.44 11.70 4.21
C VAL A 76 13.82 12.90 4.93
N GLY A 77 14.61 13.67 5.65
CA GLY A 77 14.14 14.86 6.37
C GLY A 77 13.49 15.91 5.46
N PHE A 78 14.00 16.08 4.25
CA PHE A 78 13.58 17.12 3.31
C PHE A 78 12.65 16.64 2.18
N SER A 79 12.80 15.39 1.74
CA SER A 79 12.06 14.87 0.58
C SER A 79 10.83 14.08 0.93
N GLU A 80 10.78 13.52 2.14
CA GLU A 80 9.72 12.61 2.56
C GLU A 80 8.85 13.24 3.65
N SER A 81 7.59 12.84 3.71
CA SER A 81 6.67 13.16 4.83
C SER A 81 6.47 11.95 5.73
N ALA A 82 7.53 11.16 5.92
CA ALA A 82 7.51 9.90 6.65
C ALA A 82 8.74 9.78 7.57
N PRO A 83 8.62 9.09 8.71
CA PRO A 83 9.73 8.80 9.62
C PRO A 83 10.80 7.89 8.99
N PRO A 84 11.99 7.78 9.60
CA PRO A 84 13.16 7.22 8.92
C PRO A 84 13.26 5.69 8.93
N LEU A 85 12.49 4.95 9.76
CA LEU A 85 12.74 3.52 10.00
C LEU A 85 12.73 2.69 8.71
N TYR A 86 11.74 2.90 7.83
CA TYR A 86 11.69 2.19 6.55
C TYR A 86 12.93 2.48 5.71
N TYR A 87 13.35 3.72 5.62
CA TYR A 87 14.49 4.14 4.80
C TYR A 87 15.83 3.66 5.37
N MET A 88 15.97 3.59 6.69
CA MET A 88 17.13 2.97 7.34
C MET A 88 17.24 1.49 6.98
N LEU A 89 16.11 0.75 7.09
CA LEU A 89 16.06 -0.65 6.73
C LEU A 89 16.28 -0.85 5.22
N ALA A 90 15.68 -0.01 4.38
CA ALA A 90 15.84 -0.07 2.93
C ALA A 90 17.28 0.23 2.51
N TRP A 91 17.94 1.23 3.15
CA TRP A 91 19.35 1.52 2.87
C TRP A 91 20.25 0.32 3.18
N LEU A 92 20.09 -0.29 4.37
CA LEU A 92 20.82 -1.50 4.74
C LEU A 92 20.52 -2.66 3.78
N TRP A 93 19.25 -2.85 3.42
CA TRP A 93 18.79 -3.91 2.54
C TRP A 93 19.38 -3.81 1.14
N THR A 94 19.43 -2.60 0.59
CA THR A 94 19.98 -2.35 -0.75
C THR A 94 21.49 -2.54 -0.85
N GLN A 95 22.25 -2.56 0.26
CA GLN A 95 23.67 -2.94 0.24
C GLN A 95 23.87 -4.39 -0.20
N VAL A 96 22.84 -5.26 -0.03
CA VAL A 96 22.88 -6.67 -0.41
C VAL A 96 22.09 -6.92 -1.69
N THR A 97 20.93 -6.27 -1.87
CA THR A 97 19.98 -6.58 -2.95
C THR A 97 20.05 -5.60 -4.12
N GLY A 98 20.76 -4.48 -3.95
CA GLY A 98 20.77 -3.39 -4.92
C GLY A 98 19.51 -2.52 -4.89
N THR A 99 19.53 -1.42 -5.67
CA THR A 99 18.43 -0.44 -5.77
C THR A 99 17.52 -0.66 -6.96
N GLY A 100 17.65 -1.77 -7.68
CA GLY A 100 16.74 -2.16 -8.76
C GLY A 100 15.36 -2.56 -8.21
N GLU A 101 14.37 -2.64 -9.09
CA GLU A 101 12.95 -2.86 -8.75
C GLU A 101 12.74 -4.07 -7.86
N TYR A 102 13.32 -5.21 -8.21
CA TYR A 102 13.20 -6.43 -7.41
C TYR A 102 13.88 -6.28 -6.04
N GLY A 103 15.12 -5.78 -6.03
CA GLY A 103 15.94 -5.67 -4.82
C GLY A 103 15.28 -4.78 -3.77
N LEU A 104 14.92 -3.56 -4.14
CA LEU A 104 14.34 -2.59 -3.23
C LEU A 104 12.93 -2.97 -2.75
N ARG A 105 12.07 -3.46 -3.66
CA ARG A 105 10.70 -3.90 -3.32
C ARG A 105 10.66 -5.15 -2.45
N SER A 106 11.69 -6.01 -2.50
CA SER A 106 11.71 -7.26 -1.75
C SER A 106 11.61 -7.07 -0.24
N LEU A 107 12.09 -5.96 0.32
CA LEU A 107 11.88 -5.59 1.73
C LEU A 107 10.39 -5.43 2.06
N SER A 108 9.67 -4.68 1.22
CA SER A 108 8.22 -4.49 1.38
C SER A 108 7.44 -5.80 1.18
N ALA A 109 7.87 -6.63 0.22
CA ALA A 109 7.26 -7.94 -0.03
C ALA A 109 7.41 -8.88 1.18
N LEU A 110 8.59 -8.93 1.81
CA LEU A 110 8.82 -9.69 3.04
C LEU A 110 7.93 -9.21 4.19
N ALA A 111 7.80 -7.90 4.40
CA ALA A 111 6.90 -7.34 5.41
C ALA A 111 5.44 -7.74 5.16
N GLY A 112 4.99 -7.67 3.90
CA GLY A 112 3.63 -8.07 3.52
C GLY A 112 3.38 -9.57 3.69
N VAL A 113 4.36 -10.43 3.40
CA VAL A 113 4.29 -11.88 3.67
C VAL A 113 4.21 -12.15 5.17
N ALA A 114 5.03 -11.48 5.98
CA ALA A 114 5.04 -11.63 7.43
C ALA A 114 3.73 -11.18 8.10
N THR A 115 2.95 -10.31 7.46
CA THR A 115 1.63 -9.89 7.96
C THR A 115 0.62 -11.05 8.00
N VAL A 116 0.76 -12.07 7.14
CA VAL A 116 -0.17 -13.23 7.07
C VAL A 116 -0.21 -14.06 8.35
N PRO A 117 0.93 -14.56 8.89
CA PRO A 117 0.91 -15.27 10.16
C PRO A 117 0.51 -14.37 11.34
N VAL A 118 0.78 -13.07 11.30
CA VAL A 118 0.30 -12.13 12.33
C VAL A 118 -1.22 -12.01 12.30
N ALA A 119 -1.83 -11.94 11.10
CA ALA A 119 -3.28 -11.93 10.95
C ALA A 119 -3.93 -13.24 11.47
N TYR A 120 -3.27 -14.39 11.24
CA TYR A 120 -3.68 -15.65 11.89
C TYR A 120 -3.72 -15.52 13.42
N LEU A 121 -2.66 -14.97 14.01
CA LEU A 121 -2.57 -14.80 15.46
C LEU A 121 -3.66 -13.86 15.99
N ILE A 122 -3.93 -12.73 15.30
CA ILE A 122 -5.02 -11.82 15.66
C ILE A 122 -6.37 -12.55 15.63
N GLY A 123 -6.71 -13.22 14.52
CA GLY A 123 -7.97 -13.94 14.40
C GLY A 123 -8.11 -15.07 15.43
N ALA A 124 -7.01 -15.74 15.79
CA ALA A 124 -6.98 -16.77 16.82
C ALA A 124 -7.22 -16.20 18.25
N GLU A 125 -6.70 -14.99 18.54
CA GLU A 125 -6.99 -14.26 19.78
C GLU A 125 -8.47 -13.81 19.85
N LEU A 126 -9.08 -13.48 18.70
CA LEU A 126 -10.49 -13.08 18.68
C LEU A 126 -11.43 -14.22 19.06
N ARG A 127 -11.12 -15.47 18.68
CA ARG A 127 -11.95 -16.62 19.03
C ARG A 127 -11.18 -17.95 19.02
N ASP A 128 -10.72 -18.41 17.85
CA ASP A 128 -10.13 -19.75 17.68
C ASP A 128 -9.28 -19.86 16.41
N ARG A 129 -8.70 -21.05 16.20
CA ARG A 129 -7.87 -21.34 15.01
C ARG A 129 -8.61 -21.15 13.68
N ARG A 130 -9.93 -21.36 13.63
CA ARG A 130 -10.72 -21.20 12.37
C ARG A 130 -10.82 -19.72 12.00
N ALA A 131 -11.12 -18.87 12.98
CA ALA A 131 -11.11 -17.42 12.78
C ALA A 131 -9.72 -16.92 12.37
N GLY A 132 -8.64 -17.47 12.98
CA GLY A 132 -7.26 -17.17 12.59
C GLY A 132 -6.95 -17.56 11.14
N ILE A 133 -7.29 -18.78 10.71
CA ILE A 133 -7.08 -19.24 9.33
C ILE A 133 -7.85 -18.35 8.34
N ALA A 134 -9.09 -18.00 8.65
CA ALA A 134 -9.90 -17.14 7.77
C ALA A 134 -9.32 -15.73 7.66
N ALA A 135 -8.86 -15.14 8.77
CA ALA A 135 -8.18 -13.85 8.78
C ALA A 135 -6.89 -13.89 7.94
N ALA A 136 -6.04 -14.91 8.15
CA ALA A 136 -4.82 -15.10 7.36
C ALA A 136 -5.11 -15.28 5.87
N ALA A 137 -6.16 -16.04 5.51
CA ALA A 137 -6.56 -16.24 4.13
C ALA A 137 -6.96 -14.93 3.45
N LEU A 138 -7.81 -14.12 4.10
CA LEU A 138 -8.23 -12.82 3.56
C LEU A 138 -7.04 -11.84 3.41
N VAL A 139 -6.13 -11.80 4.39
CA VAL A 139 -4.91 -10.96 4.34
C VAL A 139 -3.94 -11.44 3.26
N ALA A 140 -3.80 -12.76 3.06
CA ALA A 140 -2.89 -13.32 2.05
C ALA A 140 -3.22 -12.84 0.63
N VAL A 141 -4.51 -12.72 0.31
CA VAL A 141 -5.03 -12.38 -1.02
C VAL A 141 -5.66 -11.01 -1.13
N ASN A 142 -5.51 -10.13 -0.13
CA ASN A 142 -6.07 -8.78 -0.25
C ASN A 142 -5.30 -7.94 -1.26
N PRO A 143 -5.97 -7.34 -2.29
CA PRO A 143 -5.30 -6.63 -3.37
C PRO A 143 -4.55 -5.36 -2.92
N MET A 144 -5.06 -4.62 -1.94
CA MET A 144 -4.36 -3.43 -1.42
C MET A 144 -3.08 -3.82 -0.69
N LEU A 145 -3.13 -4.89 0.15
CA LEU A 145 -1.93 -5.40 0.82
C LEU A 145 -0.92 -5.99 -0.17
N LEU A 146 -1.38 -6.60 -1.26
CA LEU A 146 -0.51 -7.03 -2.37
C LEU A 146 0.18 -5.83 -3.00
N TRP A 147 -0.59 -4.82 -3.42
CA TRP A 147 -0.08 -3.63 -4.11
C TRP A 147 1.04 -2.95 -3.32
N TYR A 148 0.81 -2.66 -2.03
CA TYR A 148 1.82 -2.04 -1.19
C TYR A 148 2.97 -2.96 -0.77
N SER A 149 2.81 -4.27 -0.88
CA SER A 149 3.92 -5.22 -0.75
C SER A 149 4.84 -5.22 -1.97
N GLN A 150 4.35 -4.77 -3.11
CA GLN A 150 5.10 -4.61 -4.36
C GLN A 150 5.52 -3.15 -4.62
N GLU A 151 5.56 -2.34 -3.59
CA GLU A 151 5.97 -0.93 -3.65
C GLU A 151 7.12 -0.68 -2.67
N ALA A 152 8.19 -0.04 -3.15
CA ALA A 152 9.36 0.32 -2.36
C ALA A 152 9.08 1.53 -1.46
N ARG A 153 8.07 1.40 -0.59
CA ARG A 153 7.58 2.42 0.36
C ARG A 153 7.23 1.80 1.72
N ALA A 154 7.05 2.65 2.70
CA ALA A 154 6.85 2.26 4.10
C ALA A 154 5.56 1.47 4.41
N TYR A 155 4.61 1.40 3.48
CA TYR A 155 3.23 0.94 3.74
C TYR A 155 3.12 -0.53 4.16
N ALA A 156 3.86 -1.45 3.52
CA ALA A 156 3.82 -2.86 3.91
C ALA A 156 4.41 -3.09 5.30
N LEU A 157 5.49 -2.38 5.65
CA LEU A 157 6.08 -2.42 6.99
C LEU A 157 5.13 -1.80 8.03
N LEU A 158 4.45 -0.71 7.68
CA LEU A 158 3.39 -0.10 8.51
C LEU A 158 2.28 -1.11 8.80
N ALA A 159 1.77 -1.81 7.78
CA ALA A 159 0.72 -2.83 7.96
C ALA A 159 1.18 -3.96 8.89
N LEU A 160 2.40 -4.45 8.76
CA LEU A 160 2.97 -5.46 9.64
C LEU A 160 3.06 -4.96 11.08
N LEU A 161 3.66 -3.80 11.30
CA LEU A 161 3.93 -3.28 12.64
C LEU A 161 2.65 -2.86 13.38
N THR A 162 1.68 -2.25 12.68
CA THR A 162 0.37 -1.95 13.27
C THR A 162 -0.44 -3.22 13.54
N SER A 163 -0.27 -4.29 12.75
CA SER A 163 -0.87 -5.59 13.04
C SER A 163 -0.26 -6.23 14.28
N LEU A 164 1.05 -6.13 14.48
CA LEU A 164 1.73 -6.57 15.70
C LEU A 164 1.31 -5.72 16.91
N SER A 165 1.16 -4.40 16.75
CA SER A 165 0.57 -3.53 17.78
C SER A 165 -0.81 -4.02 18.18
N ALA A 166 -1.73 -4.22 17.25
CA ALA A 166 -3.08 -4.71 17.49
C ALA A 166 -3.09 -6.09 18.17
N LEU A 167 -2.20 -7.01 17.78
CA LEU A 167 -2.05 -8.32 18.41
C LEU A 167 -1.67 -8.19 19.90
N TYR A 168 -0.63 -7.40 20.19
CA TYR A 168 -0.17 -7.24 21.56
C TYR A 168 -1.10 -6.35 22.41
N PHE A 169 -1.82 -5.43 21.77
CA PHE A 169 -2.94 -4.72 22.40
C PHE A 169 -4.02 -5.69 22.89
N LEU A 170 -4.49 -6.62 22.04
CA LEU A 170 -5.49 -7.63 22.44
C LEU A 170 -4.97 -8.51 23.56
N ARG A 171 -3.72 -8.94 23.49
CA ARG A 171 -3.07 -9.74 24.55
C ARG A 171 -2.95 -8.96 25.85
N ALA A 172 -2.50 -7.71 25.77
CA ALA A 172 -2.38 -6.85 26.95
C ALA A 172 -3.73 -6.54 27.62
N LEU A 173 -4.86 -6.60 26.87
CA LEU A 173 -6.20 -6.47 27.45
C LEU A 173 -6.64 -7.70 28.22
N ASP A 174 -6.33 -8.90 27.72
CA ASP A 174 -6.94 -10.16 28.19
C ASP A 174 -5.98 -11.04 29.00
N ARG A 175 -4.67 -10.80 28.94
CA ARG A 175 -3.65 -11.63 29.63
C ARG A 175 -2.97 -10.85 30.74
N ASP A 176 -2.55 -11.59 31.76
CA ASP A 176 -1.73 -11.04 32.86
C ASP A 176 -0.22 -11.20 32.62
N ASP A 177 0.20 -11.15 31.33
CA ASP A 177 1.62 -11.09 30.96
C ASP A 177 2.11 -9.63 31.01
N ARG A 178 3.01 -9.34 31.95
CA ARG A 178 3.62 -8.02 32.11
C ARG A 178 4.47 -7.58 30.91
N GLY A 179 4.84 -8.52 30.03
CA GLY A 179 5.58 -8.25 28.79
C GLY A 179 4.69 -7.76 27.65
N ASP A 180 3.40 -8.10 27.62
CA ASP A 180 2.52 -7.74 26.51
C ASP A 180 2.31 -6.23 26.35
N PRO A 181 2.12 -5.41 27.41
CA PRO A 181 2.10 -3.96 27.27
C PRO A 181 3.42 -3.37 26.72
N VAL A 182 4.57 -3.94 27.09
CA VAL A 182 5.88 -3.49 26.60
C VAL A 182 6.04 -3.84 25.13
N ARG A 183 5.66 -5.05 24.70
CA ARG A 183 5.67 -5.46 23.28
C ARG A 183 4.73 -4.61 22.46
N TRP A 184 3.53 -4.29 22.99
CA TRP A 184 2.63 -3.34 22.36
C TRP A 184 3.29 -1.97 22.17
N GLY A 185 3.87 -1.39 23.22
CA GLY A 185 4.55 -0.10 23.14
C GLY A 185 5.70 -0.10 22.13
N LEU A 186 6.47 -1.20 22.06
CA LEU A 186 7.57 -1.37 21.11
C LEU A 186 7.05 -1.39 19.65
N PHE A 187 6.06 -2.25 19.33
CA PHE A 187 5.56 -2.34 17.96
C PHE A 187 4.79 -1.10 17.54
N SER A 188 4.07 -0.45 18.45
CA SER A 188 3.45 0.86 18.25
C SER A 188 4.49 1.94 17.96
N GLY A 189 5.59 1.97 18.72
CA GLY A 189 6.69 2.91 18.52
C GLY A 189 7.42 2.68 17.18
N LEU A 190 7.69 1.43 16.81
CA LEU A 190 8.25 1.07 15.51
C LEU A 190 7.30 1.43 14.35
N ALA A 191 5.98 1.24 14.53
CA ALA A 191 5.00 1.68 13.55
C ALA A 191 5.01 3.20 13.36
N LEU A 192 5.08 3.98 14.46
CA LEU A 192 5.25 5.43 14.41
C LEU A 192 6.58 5.83 13.75
N ALA A 193 7.66 5.11 14.00
CA ALA A 193 8.95 5.34 13.35
C ALA A 193 8.97 4.96 11.86
N THR A 194 7.94 4.22 11.40
CA THR A 194 7.75 3.85 9.99
C THR A 194 6.86 4.84 9.26
N HIS A 195 5.75 5.27 9.88
CA HIS A 195 4.79 6.19 9.27
C HIS A 195 3.96 6.92 10.33
N TYR A 196 3.84 8.26 10.22
CA TYR A 196 3.12 9.07 11.21
C TYR A 196 1.64 8.67 11.37
N PHE A 197 1.00 8.15 10.35
CA PHE A 197 -0.41 7.73 10.43
C PHE A 197 -0.66 6.49 11.29
N ALA A 198 0.40 5.81 11.79
CA ALA A 198 0.27 4.85 12.86
C ALA A 198 -0.27 5.48 14.16
N VAL A 199 -0.16 6.80 14.32
CA VAL A 199 -0.71 7.52 15.50
C VAL A 199 -2.20 7.26 15.70
N PHE A 200 -2.97 7.11 14.63
CA PHE A 200 -4.42 6.95 14.73
C PHE A 200 -4.86 5.66 15.44
N PRO A 201 -4.46 4.45 15.01
CA PRO A 201 -4.76 3.24 15.77
C PRO A 201 -4.06 3.22 17.13
N VAL A 202 -2.79 3.63 17.20
CA VAL A 202 -1.98 3.57 18.43
C VAL A 202 -2.57 4.45 19.53
N LEU A 203 -3.07 5.65 19.21
CA LEU A 203 -3.72 6.51 20.19
C LEU A 203 -4.99 5.88 20.76
N ALA A 204 -5.80 5.24 19.91
CA ALA A 204 -7.01 4.53 20.36
C ALA A 204 -6.66 3.35 21.28
N GLU A 205 -5.66 2.56 20.90
CA GLU A 205 -5.14 1.45 21.70
C GLU A 205 -4.58 1.94 23.03
N ALA A 206 -3.78 3.02 23.04
CA ALA A 206 -3.19 3.62 24.22
C ALA A 206 -4.25 4.06 25.25
N VAL A 207 -5.26 4.82 24.77
CA VAL A 207 -6.37 5.29 25.60
C VAL A 207 -7.16 4.12 26.17
N TRP A 208 -7.37 3.08 25.38
CA TRP A 208 -8.12 1.89 25.81
C TRP A 208 -7.34 1.10 26.85
N LEU A 209 -6.04 0.84 26.62
CA LEU A 209 -5.18 0.14 27.59
C LEU A 209 -5.09 0.91 28.90
N LEU A 210 -4.88 2.23 28.85
CA LEU A 210 -4.82 3.06 30.05
C LEU A 210 -6.11 2.97 30.88
N ARG A 211 -7.28 3.01 30.22
CA ARG A 211 -8.59 2.89 30.89
C ARG A 211 -8.84 1.52 31.49
N LYS A 212 -8.33 0.44 30.88
CA LYS A 212 -8.64 -0.94 31.29
C LYS A 212 -7.59 -1.54 32.22
N ARG A 213 -6.31 -1.23 31.99
CA ARG A 213 -5.17 -1.81 32.72
C ARG A 213 -4.48 -0.80 33.66
N GLY A 214 -4.86 0.49 33.61
CA GLY A 214 -4.33 1.52 34.50
C GLY A 214 -2.81 1.57 34.53
N ARG A 215 -2.21 1.38 35.71
CA ARG A 215 -0.75 1.45 35.91
C ARG A 215 0.04 0.40 35.13
N GLU A 216 -0.53 -0.74 34.79
CA GLU A 216 0.16 -1.79 34.02
C GLU A 216 0.44 -1.32 32.58
N ALA A 217 -0.45 -0.50 32.00
CA ALA A 217 -0.26 0.09 30.69
C ALA A 217 0.93 1.07 30.64
N LEU A 218 1.32 1.68 31.77
CA LEU A 218 2.37 2.71 31.83
C LEU A 218 3.70 2.24 31.26
N ARG A 219 4.06 0.96 31.44
CA ARG A 219 5.32 0.42 30.88
C ARG A 219 5.35 0.51 29.36
N GLY A 220 4.27 0.11 28.69
CA GLY A 220 4.15 0.23 27.24
C GLY A 220 4.05 1.68 26.77
N LEU A 221 3.31 2.52 27.52
CA LEU A 221 3.19 3.95 27.24
C LEU A 221 4.53 4.68 27.36
N LEU A 222 5.39 4.31 28.30
CA LEU A 222 6.75 4.87 28.43
C LEU A 222 7.62 4.50 27.23
N VAL A 223 7.55 3.25 26.76
CA VAL A 223 8.26 2.84 25.53
C VAL A 223 7.74 3.63 24.33
N LEU A 224 6.42 3.73 24.16
CA LEU A 224 5.81 4.51 23.08
C LEU A 224 6.21 5.99 23.14
N ALA A 225 6.20 6.59 24.35
CA ALA A 225 6.58 7.98 24.58
C ALA A 225 8.04 8.24 24.19
N ALA A 226 8.95 7.28 24.46
CA ALA A 226 10.36 7.40 24.05
C ALA A 226 10.48 7.52 22.52
N PHE A 227 9.75 6.69 21.75
CA PHE A 227 9.69 6.83 20.29
C PHE A 227 9.09 8.17 19.86
N GLY A 228 7.97 8.58 20.47
CA GLY A 228 7.33 9.86 20.17
C GLY A 228 8.25 11.06 20.40
N LEU A 229 8.97 11.09 21.53
CA LEU A 229 9.92 12.15 21.85
C LEU A 229 11.12 12.16 20.88
N ALA A 230 11.64 10.99 20.52
CA ALA A 230 12.75 10.90 19.56
C ALA A 230 12.34 11.37 18.16
N LEU A 231 11.08 11.11 17.74
CA LEU A 231 10.57 11.49 16.41
C LEU A 231 10.04 12.94 16.35
N ALA A 232 9.73 13.57 17.49
CA ALA A 232 9.06 14.87 17.52
C ALA A 232 9.81 15.97 16.76
N PRO A 233 11.15 16.13 16.87
CA PRO A 233 11.85 17.17 16.11
C PRO A 233 11.71 17.01 14.60
N LEU A 234 11.86 15.78 14.10
CA LEU A 234 11.70 15.47 12.68
C LEU A 234 10.25 15.68 12.21
N ALA A 235 9.26 15.23 13.00
CA ALA A 235 7.85 15.39 12.69
C ALA A 235 7.45 16.87 12.57
N ILE A 236 7.94 17.73 13.48
CA ILE A 236 7.69 19.16 13.45
C ILE A 236 8.32 19.78 12.19
N HIS A 237 9.56 19.40 11.87
CA HIS A 237 10.24 19.88 10.66
C HIS A 237 9.47 19.47 9.39
N GLN A 238 9.14 18.20 9.22
CA GLN A 238 8.42 17.71 8.03
C GLN A 238 7.01 18.29 7.93
N ALA A 239 6.31 18.53 9.04
CA ALA A 239 4.99 19.17 9.04
C ALA A 239 5.04 20.62 8.51
N SER A 240 6.18 21.32 8.65
CA SER A 240 6.36 22.67 8.11
C SER A 240 6.54 22.71 6.58
N LEU A 241 6.93 21.60 5.95
CA LEU A 241 7.14 21.50 4.51
C LEU A 241 5.84 21.35 3.68
N ASN A 242 4.73 21.04 4.32
CA ASN A 242 3.35 21.07 3.76
C ASN A 242 3.15 20.20 2.50
N HIS A 243 3.83 19.06 2.39
CA HIS A 243 3.79 18.18 1.19
C HIS A 243 2.44 17.48 0.96
N ALA A 244 1.47 17.60 1.87
CA ALA A 244 0.17 16.90 1.81
C ALA A 244 -0.99 17.76 1.28
N GLU A 245 -0.77 19.00 0.88
CA GLU A 245 -1.83 19.95 0.45
C GLU A 245 -2.65 19.42 -0.74
N TRP A 246 -2.05 18.63 -1.61
CA TRP A 246 -2.71 18.08 -2.80
C TRP A 246 -3.87 17.12 -2.47
N ILE A 247 -3.91 16.53 -1.26
CA ILE A 247 -4.95 15.56 -0.84
C ILE A 247 -6.33 16.20 -0.87
N GLY A 248 -6.45 17.48 -0.49
CA GLY A 248 -7.69 18.24 -0.50
C GLY A 248 -8.26 18.58 -1.88
N ASN A 249 -7.57 18.27 -2.98
CA ASN A 249 -8.01 18.60 -4.35
C ASN A 249 -9.24 17.81 -4.81
N HIS A 250 -9.54 16.67 -4.16
CA HIS A 250 -10.73 15.86 -4.41
C HIS A 250 -11.73 16.01 -3.28
N SER A 251 -13.04 15.95 -3.61
CA SER A 251 -14.10 16.04 -2.60
C SER A 251 -13.98 14.91 -1.55
N LEU A 252 -14.31 15.20 -0.31
CA LEU A 252 -14.26 14.22 0.78
C LEU A 252 -15.13 12.98 0.48
N GLY A 253 -16.30 13.17 -0.14
CA GLY A 253 -17.19 12.07 -0.51
C GLY A 253 -16.55 11.12 -1.54
N HIS A 254 -15.83 11.66 -2.53
CA HIS A 254 -15.09 10.87 -3.51
C HIS A 254 -14.00 10.03 -2.82
N ARG A 255 -13.21 10.63 -1.94
CA ARG A 255 -12.13 9.95 -1.22
C ARG A 255 -12.63 8.88 -0.24
N LEU A 256 -13.77 9.10 0.42
CA LEU A 256 -14.39 8.07 1.27
C LEU A 256 -14.90 6.88 0.45
N TRP A 257 -15.47 7.14 -0.73
CA TRP A 257 -15.81 6.08 -1.70
C TRP A 257 -14.56 5.31 -2.13
N GLU A 258 -13.52 6.02 -2.50
CA GLU A 258 -12.23 5.46 -2.89
C GLU A 258 -11.63 4.56 -1.80
N VAL A 259 -11.70 4.93 -0.52
CA VAL A 259 -11.24 4.09 0.61
C VAL A 259 -11.92 2.72 0.59
N GLY A 260 -13.24 2.65 0.43
CA GLY A 260 -13.97 1.38 0.36
C GLY A 260 -13.56 0.52 -0.83
N VAL A 261 -13.36 1.14 -1.97
CA VAL A 261 -12.94 0.49 -3.21
C VAL A 261 -11.50 -0.01 -3.10
N VAL A 262 -10.57 0.85 -2.72
CA VAL A 262 -9.13 0.51 -2.62
C VAL A 262 -8.87 -0.57 -1.57
N PHE A 263 -9.58 -0.58 -0.45
CA PHE A 263 -9.47 -1.62 0.58
C PHE A 263 -9.84 -3.02 0.07
N THR A 264 -10.66 -3.11 -0.98
CA THR A 264 -11.16 -4.38 -1.50
C THR A 264 -10.57 -4.80 -2.84
N VAL A 265 -10.28 -3.85 -3.74
CA VAL A 265 -9.73 -4.13 -5.09
C VAL A 265 -8.34 -3.54 -5.33
N GLY A 266 -7.77 -2.82 -4.36
CA GLY A 266 -6.45 -2.19 -4.47
C GLY A 266 -6.46 -0.88 -5.25
N GLU A 267 -5.28 -0.32 -5.48
CA GLU A 267 -5.07 0.99 -6.15
C GLU A 267 -5.49 1.03 -7.63
N VAL A 268 -5.90 -0.10 -8.18
CA VAL A 268 -6.53 -0.17 -9.51
C VAL A 268 -8.01 0.21 -9.48
N GLY A 269 -8.52 0.62 -8.33
CA GLY A 269 -9.92 0.95 -8.10
C GLY A 269 -10.50 1.93 -9.12
N ASP A 270 -9.77 2.96 -9.49
CA ASP A 270 -10.20 3.96 -10.49
C ASP A 270 -10.41 3.37 -11.88
N ILE A 271 -9.59 2.37 -12.24
CA ILE A 271 -9.70 1.67 -13.52
C ILE A 271 -10.88 0.70 -13.50
N VAL A 272 -11.06 0.04 -12.37
CA VAL A 272 -12.05 -1.03 -12.19
C VAL A 272 -13.43 -0.46 -11.86
N ALA A 273 -13.50 0.61 -11.06
CA ALA A 273 -14.75 1.30 -10.69
C ALA A 273 -15.20 2.32 -11.74
N SER A 274 -14.87 2.09 -13.02
CA SER A 274 -15.39 2.93 -14.10
C SER A 274 -16.92 2.96 -14.09
N PRO A 275 -17.54 4.07 -14.55
CA PRO A 275 -19.00 4.17 -14.64
C PRO A 275 -19.68 3.01 -15.37
N GLU A 276 -18.93 2.34 -16.26
CA GLU A 276 -19.41 1.21 -17.05
C GLU A 276 -19.38 -0.12 -16.29
N ARG A 277 -18.54 -0.27 -15.25
CA ARG A 277 -18.30 -1.53 -14.52
C ARG A 277 -18.22 -1.35 -13.00
N PRO A 278 -19.16 -0.60 -12.37
CA PRO A 278 -19.09 -0.32 -10.94
C PRO A 278 -19.18 -1.57 -10.07
N TYR A 279 -19.82 -2.64 -10.59
CA TYR A 279 -19.98 -3.92 -9.88
C TYR A 279 -18.65 -4.59 -9.54
N LEU A 280 -17.58 -4.33 -10.30
CA LEU A 280 -16.25 -4.87 -9.99
C LEU A 280 -15.70 -4.36 -8.66
N ALA A 281 -16.08 -3.19 -8.22
CA ALA A 281 -15.74 -2.67 -6.91
C ALA A 281 -16.83 -2.92 -5.85
N LEU A 282 -18.10 -2.83 -6.25
CA LEU A 282 -19.23 -2.97 -5.32
C LEU A 282 -19.37 -4.38 -4.74
N VAL A 283 -19.10 -5.43 -5.52
CA VAL A 283 -19.25 -6.83 -5.07
C VAL A 283 -18.37 -7.15 -3.86
N PRO A 284 -17.04 -6.92 -3.85
CA PRO A 284 -16.22 -7.23 -2.69
C PRO A 284 -16.49 -6.29 -1.51
N VAL A 285 -16.86 -5.01 -1.75
CA VAL A 285 -17.30 -4.09 -0.69
C VAL A 285 -18.57 -4.63 -0.04
N ALA A 286 -19.57 -5.02 -0.83
CA ALA A 286 -20.82 -5.57 -0.31
C ALA A 286 -20.59 -6.89 0.46
N ALA A 287 -19.72 -7.77 -0.02
CA ALA A 287 -19.36 -9.00 0.68
C ALA A 287 -18.69 -8.73 2.03
N LEU A 288 -17.76 -7.77 2.10
CA LEU A 288 -17.13 -7.35 3.34
C LEU A 288 -18.16 -6.77 4.32
N VAL A 289 -18.98 -5.82 3.85
CA VAL A 289 -20.04 -5.21 4.67
C VAL A 289 -21.04 -6.27 5.16
N ALA A 290 -21.44 -7.21 4.32
CA ALA A 290 -22.36 -8.30 4.69
C ALA A 290 -21.75 -9.21 5.77
N LEU A 291 -20.46 -9.54 5.69
CA LEU A 291 -19.76 -10.28 6.75
C LEU A 291 -19.78 -9.54 8.08
N LEU A 292 -19.45 -8.25 8.08
CA LEU A 292 -19.46 -7.44 9.29
C LEU A 292 -20.89 -7.27 9.87
N ALA A 293 -21.88 -7.13 9.01
CA ALA A 293 -23.29 -7.08 9.40
C ALA A 293 -23.75 -8.42 9.99
N LEU A 294 -23.31 -9.56 9.44
CA LEU A 294 -23.59 -10.88 10.01
C LEU A 294 -22.94 -11.04 11.40
N LEU A 295 -21.73 -10.57 11.59
CA LEU A 295 -21.07 -10.57 12.91
C LEU A 295 -21.89 -9.76 13.92
N ALA A 296 -22.35 -8.58 13.55
CA ALA A 296 -23.16 -7.72 14.42
C ALA A 296 -24.53 -8.33 14.75
N ALA A 297 -25.21 -8.93 13.74
CA ALA A 297 -26.57 -9.42 13.87
C ALA A 297 -26.65 -10.85 14.44
N ARG A 298 -25.71 -11.73 14.08
CA ARG A 298 -25.76 -13.17 14.33
C ARG A 298 -24.61 -13.71 15.19
N GLY A 299 -23.57 -12.91 15.42
CA GLY A 299 -22.46 -13.29 16.28
C GLY A 299 -22.94 -13.51 17.73
N ALA A 300 -22.42 -14.53 18.41
CA ALA A 300 -22.62 -14.70 19.84
C ALA A 300 -22.01 -13.51 20.62
N PRO A 301 -22.48 -13.21 21.85
CA PRO A 301 -21.98 -12.07 22.62
C PRO A 301 -20.44 -12.01 22.73
N PRO A 302 -19.69 -13.11 22.95
CA PRO A 302 -18.23 -13.08 22.95
C PRO A 302 -17.64 -12.72 21.59
N GLU A 303 -18.20 -13.25 20.49
CA GLU A 303 -17.75 -12.96 19.11
C GLU A 303 -17.96 -11.50 18.74
N ARG A 304 -19.12 -10.93 19.08
CA ARG A 304 -19.43 -9.51 18.88
C ARG A 304 -18.49 -8.60 19.68
N ARG A 305 -18.17 -8.98 20.93
CA ARG A 305 -17.22 -8.21 21.75
C ARG A 305 -15.81 -8.27 21.17
N ALA A 306 -15.35 -9.45 20.78
CA ALA A 306 -14.02 -9.63 20.21
C ALA A 306 -13.88 -8.91 18.87
N GLY A 307 -14.82 -9.11 17.95
CA GLY A 307 -14.86 -8.39 16.67
C GLY A 307 -15.00 -6.88 16.85
N GLY A 308 -15.83 -6.45 17.82
CA GLY A 308 -16.01 -5.03 18.16
C GLY A 308 -14.72 -4.33 18.59
N ARG A 309 -13.76 -5.04 19.23
CA ARG A 309 -12.46 -4.47 19.62
C ARG A 309 -11.62 -4.07 18.42
N VAL A 310 -11.45 -4.98 17.45
CA VAL A 310 -10.66 -4.69 16.26
C VAL A 310 -11.39 -3.72 15.32
N LEU A 311 -12.72 -3.77 15.25
CA LEU A 311 -13.53 -2.80 14.52
C LEU A 311 -13.43 -1.40 15.12
N ALA A 312 -13.34 -1.27 16.45
CA ALA A 312 -13.13 0.02 17.10
C ALA A 312 -11.76 0.62 16.78
N ILE A 313 -10.69 -0.20 16.69
CA ILE A 313 -9.37 0.25 16.23
C ILE A 313 -9.48 0.73 14.78
N ALA A 314 -10.08 -0.08 13.89
CA ALA A 314 -10.27 0.30 12.49
C ALA A 314 -11.10 1.58 12.33
N ALA A 315 -12.20 1.69 13.09
CA ALA A 315 -13.05 2.88 13.09
C ALA A 315 -12.30 4.13 13.59
N ALA A 316 -11.50 4.02 14.64
CA ALA A 316 -10.68 5.12 15.14
C ALA A 316 -9.61 5.54 14.11
N THR A 317 -8.99 4.58 13.43
CA THR A 317 -8.01 4.84 12.36
C THR A 317 -8.61 5.66 11.22
N ILE A 318 -9.90 5.48 10.93
CA ILE A 318 -10.62 6.24 9.89
C ILE A 318 -11.19 7.54 10.45
N ALA A 319 -11.78 7.50 11.66
CA ALA A 319 -12.48 8.63 12.23
C ALA A 319 -11.56 9.78 12.65
N PHE A 320 -10.35 9.51 13.15
CA PHE A 320 -9.41 10.57 13.54
C PHE A 320 -8.98 11.46 12.38
N PRO A 321 -8.45 10.95 11.26
CA PRO A 321 -8.10 11.81 10.12
C PRO A 321 -9.31 12.46 9.49
N LEU A 322 -10.48 11.81 9.51
CA LEU A 322 -11.74 12.41 9.07
C LEU A 322 -12.13 13.61 9.96
N ALA A 323 -12.03 13.47 11.28
CA ALA A 323 -12.28 14.58 12.20
C ALA A 323 -11.27 15.72 11.98
N VAL A 324 -9.99 15.40 11.74
CA VAL A 324 -8.98 16.42 11.41
C VAL A 324 -9.34 17.14 10.11
N ALA A 325 -9.72 16.42 9.06
CA ALA A 325 -10.10 17.01 7.77
C ALA A 325 -11.33 17.94 7.88
N VAL A 326 -12.30 17.59 8.74
CA VAL A 326 -13.50 18.42 8.97
C VAL A 326 -13.21 19.64 9.84
N LEU A 327 -12.44 19.46 10.93
CA LEU A 327 -12.16 20.52 11.90
C LEU A 327 -11.03 21.47 11.45
N LEU A 328 -10.08 20.95 10.67
CA LEU A 328 -8.89 21.65 10.18
C LEU A 328 -8.72 21.38 8.68
N PRO A 329 -9.54 21.96 7.79
CA PRO A 329 -9.54 21.63 6.35
C PRO A 329 -8.18 21.79 5.64
N SER A 330 -7.29 22.65 6.18
CA SER A 330 -5.92 22.82 5.69
C SER A 330 -4.99 21.64 6.02
N LYS A 331 -5.42 20.70 6.88
CA LYS A 331 -4.66 19.54 7.33
C LYS A 331 -5.42 18.24 7.02
N ASP A 332 -5.72 18.05 5.76
CA ASP A 332 -6.46 16.87 5.28
C ASP A 332 -5.51 15.71 4.98
N TYR A 333 -5.81 14.56 5.58
CA TYR A 333 -5.00 13.33 5.46
C TYR A 333 -5.85 12.11 5.04
N VAL A 334 -7.12 12.32 4.67
CA VAL A 334 -8.04 11.25 4.28
C VAL A 334 -7.69 10.74 2.88
N LEU A 335 -6.89 9.69 2.83
CA LEU A 335 -6.46 8.98 1.63
C LEU A 335 -6.37 7.48 1.96
N ALA A 336 -6.75 6.59 1.04
CA ALA A 336 -6.84 5.16 1.30
C ALA A 336 -5.54 4.57 1.89
N ARG A 337 -4.38 4.91 1.32
CA ARG A 337 -3.07 4.45 1.82
C ARG A 337 -2.74 4.92 3.24
N ASN A 338 -3.22 6.08 3.64
CA ASN A 338 -3.01 6.63 4.99
C ASN A 338 -3.85 5.88 6.04
N LEU A 339 -4.93 5.24 5.61
CA LEU A 339 -5.86 4.48 6.44
C LEU A 339 -5.55 2.97 6.42
N LEU A 340 -4.48 2.54 5.77
CA LEU A 340 -4.04 1.15 5.66
C LEU A 340 -3.98 0.40 7.00
N PRO A 341 -3.59 1.03 8.14
CA PRO A 341 -3.62 0.36 9.45
C PRO A 341 -5.00 -0.15 9.90
N ALA A 342 -6.10 0.35 9.32
CA ALA A 342 -7.45 -0.15 9.58
C ALA A 342 -7.72 -1.51 8.92
N LEU A 343 -7.00 -1.86 7.85
CA LEU A 343 -7.36 -2.93 6.94
C LEU A 343 -7.21 -4.32 7.58
N VAL A 344 -6.07 -4.61 8.24
CA VAL A 344 -5.87 -5.93 8.87
C VAL A 344 -6.86 -6.18 10.02
N PRO A 345 -7.16 -5.22 10.93
CA PRO A 345 -8.25 -5.33 11.89
C PRO A 345 -9.62 -5.60 11.25
N LEU A 346 -9.96 -4.92 10.14
CA LEU A 346 -11.21 -5.17 9.39
C LEU A 346 -11.25 -6.59 8.82
N LEU A 347 -10.17 -7.05 8.19
CA LEU A 347 -10.07 -8.40 7.63
C LEU A 347 -10.07 -9.47 8.72
N ALA A 348 -9.53 -9.20 9.90
CA ALA A 348 -9.61 -10.11 11.05
C ALA A 348 -11.06 -10.23 11.56
N ALA A 349 -11.81 -9.13 11.65
CA ALA A 349 -13.24 -9.16 11.97
C ALA A 349 -14.05 -9.90 10.90
N ALA A 350 -13.75 -9.70 9.62
CA ALA A 350 -14.37 -10.43 8.50
C ALA A 350 -14.04 -11.93 8.56
N GLY A 351 -12.81 -12.30 8.90
CA GLY A 351 -12.39 -13.69 9.11
C GLY A 351 -13.14 -14.37 10.28
N LEU A 352 -13.32 -13.65 11.39
CA LEU A 352 -14.19 -14.11 12.48
C LEU A 352 -15.63 -14.31 11.99
N ALA A 353 -16.18 -13.34 11.25
CA ALA A 353 -17.53 -13.39 10.68
C ALA A 353 -17.71 -14.56 9.71
N ALA A 354 -16.72 -14.85 8.86
CA ALA A 354 -16.75 -15.95 7.90
C ALA A 354 -16.84 -17.34 8.55
N THR A 355 -16.59 -17.42 9.86
CA THR A 355 -16.56 -18.68 10.62
C THR A 355 -17.67 -18.79 11.69
N LEU A 356 -18.69 -17.92 11.66
CA LEU A 356 -19.79 -17.94 12.63
C LEU A 356 -20.58 -19.25 12.57
N GLY A 357 -20.80 -19.86 13.74
CA GLY A 357 -21.59 -21.09 13.89
C GLY A 357 -23.08 -20.89 13.62
N THR A 358 -23.63 -19.74 14.04
CA THR A 358 -25.05 -19.38 13.99
C THR A 358 -25.60 -19.18 12.57
N SER A 359 -24.73 -18.82 11.62
CA SER A 359 -25.06 -18.60 10.20
C SER A 359 -24.04 -19.27 9.27
N ARG A 360 -23.62 -20.47 9.62
CA ARG A 360 -22.47 -21.20 9.06
C ARG A 360 -22.39 -21.17 7.53
N ARG A 361 -23.52 -21.46 6.83
CA ARG A 361 -23.53 -21.50 5.34
C ARG A 361 -23.31 -20.10 4.76
N ALA A 362 -24.10 -19.12 5.18
CA ALA A 362 -23.99 -17.75 4.68
C ALA A 362 -22.61 -17.15 4.95
N SER A 363 -22.10 -17.29 6.18
CA SER A 363 -20.78 -16.84 6.60
C SER A 363 -19.65 -17.46 5.76
N ALA A 364 -19.70 -18.80 5.56
CA ALA A 364 -18.71 -19.52 4.77
C ALA A 364 -18.76 -19.12 3.28
N VAL A 365 -19.96 -18.99 2.70
CA VAL A 365 -20.14 -18.58 1.30
C VAL A 365 -19.60 -17.16 1.07
N LEU A 366 -19.96 -16.21 1.93
CA LEU A 366 -19.48 -14.83 1.80
C LEU A 366 -17.95 -14.73 2.01
N GLY A 367 -17.41 -15.47 2.98
CA GLY A 367 -15.97 -15.52 3.21
C GLY A 367 -15.21 -16.12 2.03
N ALA A 368 -15.71 -17.22 1.48
CA ALA A 368 -15.14 -17.86 0.30
C ALA A 368 -15.26 -16.97 -0.96
N ALA A 369 -16.40 -16.31 -1.15
CA ALA A 369 -16.61 -15.37 -2.25
C ALA A 369 -15.64 -14.20 -2.18
N LEU A 370 -15.49 -13.59 -1.01
CA LEU A 370 -14.52 -12.50 -0.80
C LEU A 370 -13.07 -12.97 -1.05
N PHE A 371 -12.71 -14.17 -0.57
CA PHE A 371 -11.38 -14.75 -0.80
C PHE A 371 -11.12 -14.99 -2.29
N LEU A 372 -12.02 -15.68 -2.98
CA LEU A 372 -11.86 -16.02 -4.40
C LEU A 372 -11.85 -14.77 -5.28
N TYR A 373 -12.71 -13.80 -4.98
CA TYR A 373 -12.74 -12.53 -5.68
C TYR A 373 -11.41 -11.77 -5.51
N SER A 374 -10.95 -11.64 -4.27
CA SER A 374 -9.68 -10.98 -3.96
C SER A 374 -8.49 -11.70 -4.60
N LEU A 375 -8.48 -13.05 -4.59
CA LEU A 375 -7.44 -13.84 -5.26
C LEU A 375 -7.46 -13.57 -6.78
N GLY A 376 -8.63 -13.55 -7.41
CA GLY A 376 -8.78 -13.21 -8.83
C GLY A 376 -8.23 -11.83 -9.16
N PHE A 377 -8.49 -10.83 -8.31
CA PHE A 377 -7.90 -9.48 -8.45
C PHE A 377 -6.39 -9.47 -8.27
N CYS A 378 -5.85 -10.18 -7.28
CA CYS A 378 -4.41 -10.30 -7.09
C CYS A 378 -3.72 -10.92 -8.32
N VAL A 379 -4.32 -11.96 -8.90
CA VAL A 379 -3.80 -12.58 -10.14
C VAL A 379 -3.92 -11.60 -11.30
N ALA A 380 -5.08 -10.95 -11.46
CA ALA A 380 -5.29 -9.98 -12.54
C ALA A 380 -4.30 -8.80 -12.46
N THR A 381 -4.10 -8.20 -11.28
CA THR A 381 -3.14 -7.11 -11.08
C THR A 381 -1.70 -7.53 -11.42
N ASN A 382 -1.34 -8.78 -11.15
CA ASN A 382 -0.01 -9.28 -11.47
C ASN A 382 0.23 -9.55 -12.97
N PHE A 383 -0.80 -9.95 -13.72
CA PHE A 383 -0.60 -10.48 -15.08
C PHE A 383 -1.36 -9.74 -16.16
N VAL A 384 -2.25 -8.79 -15.84
CA VAL A 384 -2.98 -7.97 -16.82
C VAL A 384 -2.32 -6.59 -16.91
N PRO A 385 -1.65 -6.24 -18.03
CA PRO A 385 -0.88 -4.99 -18.15
C PRO A 385 -1.69 -3.71 -17.90
N SER A 386 -2.99 -3.69 -18.26
CA SER A 386 -3.86 -2.53 -18.01
C SER A 386 -4.19 -2.29 -16.53
N LEU A 387 -3.95 -3.26 -15.65
CA LEU A 387 -4.12 -3.16 -14.20
C LEU A 387 -2.78 -2.98 -13.46
N GLN A 388 -1.68 -2.92 -14.19
CA GLN A 388 -0.34 -2.71 -13.62
C GLN A 388 -0.01 -1.21 -13.51
N ARG A 389 1.11 -0.90 -12.86
CA ARG A 389 1.69 0.44 -12.85
C ARG A 389 2.06 0.86 -14.27
N PRO A 390 2.10 2.17 -14.58
CA PRO A 390 2.59 2.66 -15.85
C PRO A 390 3.99 2.14 -16.15
N ASP A 391 4.20 1.54 -17.32
CA ASP A 391 5.48 0.95 -17.70
C ASP A 391 6.41 2.00 -18.32
N TRP A 392 7.03 2.79 -17.46
CA TRP A 392 7.98 3.83 -17.85
C TRP A 392 9.28 3.28 -18.44
N ASN A 393 9.65 2.04 -18.08
CA ASN A 393 10.82 1.39 -18.66
C ASN A 393 10.58 1.07 -20.13
N ALA A 394 9.41 0.52 -20.47
CA ALA A 394 9.03 0.29 -21.86
C ALA A 394 8.89 1.60 -22.65
N VAL A 395 8.34 2.67 -22.03
CA VAL A 395 8.30 4.00 -22.65
C VAL A 395 9.71 4.53 -22.93
N ALA A 396 10.64 4.39 -21.99
CA ALA A 396 12.01 4.85 -22.18
C ALA A 396 12.73 4.05 -23.27
N ALA A 397 12.50 2.74 -23.36
CA ALA A 397 13.04 1.90 -24.41
C ALA A 397 12.50 2.29 -25.79
N GLU A 398 11.19 2.62 -25.88
CA GLU A 398 10.56 3.08 -27.14
C GLU A 398 11.05 4.45 -27.57
N ILE A 399 11.18 5.37 -26.63
CA ILE A 399 11.73 6.72 -26.91
C ILE A 399 13.19 6.61 -27.38
N GLY A 400 13.99 5.74 -26.77
CA GLY A 400 15.40 5.48 -27.12
C GLY A 400 16.32 6.68 -26.92
N GLU A 401 17.56 6.54 -27.41
CA GLU A 401 18.56 7.63 -27.41
C GLU A 401 18.20 8.69 -28.46
N PRO A 402 18.43 10.00 -28.19
CA PRO A 402 18.09 11.05 -29.15
C PRO A 402 19.08 11.06 -30.28
N GLU A 403 18.61 10.91 -31.52
CA GLU A 403 19.40 11.17 -32.73
C GLU A 403 19.42 12.65 -33.10
N ALA A 404 18.45 13.43 -32.61
CA ALA A 404 18.29 14.85 -32.83
C ALA A 404 17.65 15.53 -31.60
N PRO A 405 17.72 16.87 -31.49
CA PRO A 405 17.05 17.60 -30.40
C PRO A 405 15.58 17.28 -30.29
N ARG A 406 15.14 16.79 -29.13
CA ARG A 406 13.75 16.40 -28.93
C ARG A 406 13.16 16.97 -27.64
N ALA A 407 11.83 17.03 -27.60
CA ALA A 407 11.06 17.33 -26.40
C ALA A 407 10.13 16.16 -26.07
N MET A 408 10.02 15.82 -24.80
CA MET A 408 9.10 14.81 -24.27
C MET A 408 8.04 15.47 -23.42
N VAL A 409 6.79 15.27 -23.77
CA VAL A 409 5.62 15.83 -23.09
C VAL A 409 4.90 14.72 -22.36
N SER A 410 4.82 14.84 -21.04
CA SER A 410 4.06 13.94 -20.19
C SER A 410 3.46 14.74 -19.02
N TRP A 411 2.71 14.10 -18.14
CA TRP A 411 2.32 14.79 -16.91
C TRP A 411 3.53 15.01 -15.98
N THR A 412 3.38 15.98 -15.06
CA THR A 412 4.50 16.48 -14.26
C THR A 412 5.25 15.40 -13.49
N LEU A 413 4.53 14.39 -12.93
CA LEU A 413 5.14 13.28 -12.19
C LEU A 413 5.82 12.24 -13.11
N GLY A 414 5.36 12.11 -14.36
CA GLY A 414 5.96 11.24 -15.38
C GLY A 414 7.38 11.64 -15.77
N HIS A 415 7.74 12.92 -15.60
CA HIS A 415 9.10 13.39 -15.85
C HIS A 415 10.16 12.73 -14.98
N ALA A 416 9.86 12.51 -13.70
CA ALA A 416 10.80 11.83 -12.81
C ALA A 416 11.07 10.41 -13.28
N SER A 417 10.02 9.73 -13.77
CA SER A 417 10.08 8.38 -14.28
C SER A 417 10.86 8.30 -15.60
N LEU A 418 10.54 9.14 -16.56
CA LEU A 418 11.29 9.24 -17.83
C LEU A 418 12.76 9.52 -17.57
N ARG A 419 13.07 10.49 -16.72
CA ARG A 419 14.42 10.88 -16.38
C ARG A 419 15.23 9.77 -15.69
N TYR A 420 14.56 8.91 -14.92
CA TYR A 420 15.20 7.78 -14.24
C TYR A 420 15.59 6.68 -15.25
N TYR A 421 14.68 6.32 -16.17
CA TYR A 421 14.88 5.20 -17.08
C TYR A 421 15.67 5.59 -18.34
N LEU A 422 15.58 6.82 -18.81
CA LEU A 422 16.37 7.27 -19.96
C LEU A 422 17.86 7.46 -19.66
N SER A 423 18.31 7.47 -18.42
CA SER A 423 19.70 7.47 -17.91
C SER A 423 20.74 8.37 -18.61
N THR A 424 20.43 9.02 -19.72
CA THR A 424 21.30 9.79 -20.58
C THR A 424 20.83 11.23 -20.70
N GLY A 425 21.77 12.16 -20.66
CA GLY A 425 21.55 13.55 -21.02
C GLY A 425 21.17 14.50 -19.88
N SER A 426 21.43 15.75 -20.14
CA SER A 426 21.06 16.89 -19.29
C SER A 426 19.62 17.31 -19.59
N PHE A 427 18.64 16.59 -19.04
CA PHE A 427 17.24 17.01 -19.13
C PHE A 427 16.98 18.26 -18.29
N GLN A 428 16.50 19.31 -18.90
CA GLN A 428 15.93 20.44 -18.17
C GLN A 428 14.42 20.22 -17.99
N ALA A 429 14.03 19.92 -16.76
CA ALA A 429 12.64 19.98 -16.35
C ALA A 429 12.27 21.45 -16.10
N ARG A 430 11.28 21.96 -16.81
CA ARG A 430 10.80 23.35 -16.78
C ARG A 430 11.81 24.35 -17.37
N PRO A 431 11.81 24.53 -18.69
CA PRO A 431 12.44 25.71 -19.27
C PRO A 431 11.77 26.96 -18.69
N SER A 432 12.58 27.92 -18.23
CA SER A 432 12.05 29.21 -17.80
C SER A 432 11.27 29.88 -18.94
N GLU A 433 10.25 30.67 -18.64
CA GLU A 433 9.32 31.28 -19.63
C GLU A 433 10.00 32.25 -20.59
N GLY A 434 11.25 32.29 -20.79
CA GLY A 434 11.97 33.14 -21.74
C GLY A 434 12.78 32.38 -22.79
N PHE A 435 13.01 31.08 -22.60
CA PHE A 435 13.84 30.30 -23.51
C PHE A 435 13.05 29.74 -24.68
N ALA A 436 13.62 29.89 -25.89
CA ALA A 436 13.13 29.24 -27.08
C ALA A 436 13.90 27.94 -27.30
N TRP A 437 13.19 26.84 -27.27
CA TRP A 437 13.75 25.54 -27.60
C TRP A 437 13.51 25.20 -29.05
N TYR A 438 14.59 24.84 -29.74
CA TYR A 438 14.51 24.36 -31.10
C TYR A 438 14.68 22.86 -31.10
N VAL A 439 13.65 22.15 -31.56
CA VAL A 439 13.60 20.69 -31.54
C VAL A 439 13.26 20.15 -32.93
N HIS A 440 13.77 18.97 -33.21
CA HIS A 440 13.44 18.19 -34.40
C HIS A 440 12.24 17.30 -34.14
N GLU A 441 12.11 16.79 -32.92
CA GLU A 441 11.18 15.74 -32.53
C GLU A 441 10.43 16.10 -31.24
N VAL A 442 9.16 15.66 -31.17
CA VAL A 442 8.34 15.80 -29.96
C VAL A 442 7.61 14.48 -29.68
N ASP A 443 7.89 13.87 -28.53
CA ASP A 443 7.20 12.68 -28.04
C ASP A 443 6.14 13.06 -27.01
N PHE A 444 4.91 12.60 -27.23
CA PHE A 444 3.80 12.75 -26.28
C PHE A 444 3.51 11.41 -25.63
N VAL A 445 3.57 11.38 -24.31
CA VAL A 445 3.22 10.21 -23.49
C VAL A 445 1.87 10.43 -22.83
N SER A 446 0.90 9.55 -23.12
CA SER A 446 -0.45 9.58 -22.54
C SER A 446 -0.77 8.31 -21.79
N ASP A 447 -1.67 8.40 -20.80
CA ASP A 447 -2.23 7.21 -20.14
C ASP A 447 -3.48 6.76 -20.89
N GLY A 448 -3.37 5.65 -21.60
CA GLY A 448 -4.37 5.20 -22.54
C GLY A 448 -4.33 5.94 -23.90
N PRO A 449 -5.21 5.54 -24.83
CA PRO A 449 -5.28 6.16 -26.15
C PRO A 449 -5.76 7.61 -26.05
N ALA A 450 -4.93 8.54 -26.52
CA ALA A 450 -5.27 9.95 -26.66
C ALA A 450 -5.47 10.32 -28.13
N PRO A 451 -6.28 11.33 -28.46
CA PRO A 451 -6.40 11.81 -29.82
C PRO A 451 -5.06 12.36 -30.32
N PRO A 452 -4.85 12.43 -31.67
CA PRO A 452 -3.66 13.09 -32.22
C PRO A 452 -3.56 14.52 -31.71
N VAL A 453 -2.33 14.95 -31.40
CA VAL A 453 -2.08 16.32 -30.95
C VAL A 453 -2.45 17.30 -32.06
N ARG A 454 -3.18 18.34 -31.71
CA ARG A 454 -3.65 19.33 -32.66
C ARG A 454 -2.47 20.05 -33.32
N ARG A 455 -2.51 20.21 -34.66
CA ARG A 455 -1.43 20.84 -35.46
C ARG A 455 -1.10 22.26 -35.01
N ASP A 456 -2.08 23.03 -34.49
CA ASP A 456 -1.85 24.38 -33.98
C ASP A 456 -1.01 24.45 -32.71
N LEU A 457 -0.89 23.33 -31.96
CA LEU A 457 -0.06 23.24 -30.75
C LEU A 457 1.42 23.07 -31.10
N LEU A 458 1.74 22.20 -32.06
CA LEU A 458 3.13 21.94 -32.49
C LEU A 458 3.59 22.86 -33.62
N GLY A 459 2.70 23.22 -34.53
CA GLY A 459 2.98 23.94 -35.75
C GLY A 459 2.81 23.06 -37.01
N PRO A 460 2.62 23.66 -38.18
CA PRO A 460 2.16 22.96 -39.38
C PRO A 460 3.21 22.02 -40.01
N ARG A 461 4.47 22.15 -39.62
CA ARG A 461 5.59 21.37 -40.18
C ARG A 461 5.78 20.02 -39.50
N PHE A 462 5.35 19.86 -38.23
CA PHE A 462 5.43 18.60 -37.53
C PHE A 462 4.43 17.59 -38.09
N ARG A 463 4.89 16.38 -38.33
CA ARG A 463 4.07 15.26 -38.79
C ARG A 463 4.21 14.12 -37.78
N GLN A 464 3.12 13.42 -37.51
CA GLN A 464 3.19 12.18 -36.73
C GLN A 464 3.95 11.15 -37.56
N VAL A 465 5.02 10.63 -37.00
CA VAL A 465 5.89 9.62 -37.62
C VAL A 465 5.73 8.26 -36.95
N ASP A 466 5.31 8.23 -35.68
CA ASP A 466 5.16 7.00 -34.96
C ASP A 466 4.03 7.05 -33.89
N TYR A 467 3.50 5.86 -33.50
CA TYR A 467 2.53 5.68 -32.43
C TYR A 467 2.62 4.28 -31.87
N GLU A 468 3.20 4.16 -30.69
CA GLU A 468 3.46 2.90 -30.02
C GLU A 468 2.74 2.78 -28.66
N ARG A 469 2.58 1.54 -28.21
CA ARG A 469 1.95 1.23 -26.93
C ARG A 469 2.94 0.54 -26.01
N ALA A 470 3.20 1.15 -24.86
CA ALA A 470 4.03 0.63 -23.78
C ALA A 470 3.15 0.30 -22.53
N GLY A 471 2.64 -0.93 -22.46
CA GLY A 471 1.70 -1.36 -21.42
C GLY A 471 0.37 -0.61 -21.48
N ARG A 472 0.06 0.22 -20.46
CA ARG A 472 -1.09 1.14 -20.47
C ARG A 472 -0.76 2.52 -21.04
N LEU A 473 0.53 2.83 -21.20
CA LEU A 473 0.99 4.11 -21.74
C LEU A 473 1.05 4.04 -23.26
N HIS A 474 0.89 5.21 -23.89
CA HIS A 474 1.00 5.38 -25.33
C HIS A 474 2.00 6.49 -25.63
N VAL A 475 2.93 6.21 -26.55
CA VAL A 475 3.92 7.16 -27.05
C VAL A 475 3.51 7.58 -28.47
N ARG A 476 3.44 8.87 -28.70
CA ARG A 476 3.12 9.43 -30.02
C ARG A 476 4.21 10.40 -30.42
N ARG A 477 4.95 10.06 -31.47
CA ARG A 477 6.10 10.80 -31.95
C ARG A 477 5.73 11.70 -33.14
N TYR A 478 6.16 12.94 -33.06
CA TYR A 478 6.06 13.92 -34.14
C TYR A 478 7.44 14.43 -34.49
N ALA A 479 7.80 14.44 -35.78
CA ALA A 479 9.08 14.91 -36.26
C ALA A 479 8.93 15.92 -37.40
N LEU A 480 9.96 16.71 -37.61
CA LEU A 480 10.13 17.59 -38.79
C LEU A 480 10.76 16.81 -39.95
N PRO A 481 10.56 17.25 -41.20
CA PRO A 481 11.24 16.62 -42.32
C PRO A 481 12.74 16.94 -42.31
N GLY A 482 13.57 15.98 -42.71
CA GLY A 482 15.03 16.14 -42.84
C GLY A 482 15.69 16.45 -41.48
N SER A 483 16.63 17.36 -41.47
CA SER A 483 17.35 17.83 -40.28
C SER A 483 16.83 19.17 -39.74
N ASP A 484 15.62 19.54 -40.10
CA ASP A 484 15.03 20.82 -39.72
C ASP A 484 14.81 20.91 -38.20
N LEU A 485 14.93 22.13 -37.68
CA LEU A 485 14.59 22.46 -36.30
C LEU A 485 13.43 23.48 -36.27
N ALA A 486 12.53 23.36 -35.34
CA ALA A 486 11.48 24.35 -35.12
C ALA A 486 11.38 24.76 -33.65
N ARG A 487 11.05 26.02 -33.46
CA ARG A 487 10.84 26.58 -32.12
C ARG A 487 9.61 25.97 -31.45
N LEU A 488 9.79 25.27 -30.32
CA LEU A 488 8.72 24.73 -29.53
C LEU A 488 8.06 25.82 -28.68
N ARG A 489 6.75 25.98 -28.79
CA ARG A 489 5.96 26.91 -27.98
C ARG A 489 5.45 26.19 -26.74
N LEU A 490 6.25 26.15 -25.66
CA LEU A 490 5.99 25.40 -24.46
C LEU A 490 4.59 25.63 -23.86
N LYS A 491 4.10 26.88 -23.82
CA LYS A 491 2.77 27.20 -23.31
C LYS A 491 1.65 26.47 -24.07
N ARG A 492 1.81 26.34 -25.40
CA ARG A 492 0.84 25.61 -26.25
C ARG A 492 0.95 24.10 -26.04
N VAL A 493 2.17 23.59 -26.00
CA VAL A 493 2.43 22.14 -25.84
C VAL A 493 1.95 21.63 -24.48
N ARG A 494 2.04 22.42 -23.42
CA ARG A 494 1.49 22.09 -22.10
C ARG A 494 -0.04 21.94 -22.09
N SER A 495 -0.74 22.51 -23.05
CA SER A 495 -2.19 22.37 -23.20
C SER A 495 -2.61 21.20 -24.09
N ALA A 496 -1.66 20.39 -24.58
CA ALA A 496 -1.96 19.19 -25.34
C ALA A 496 -2.72 18.17 -24.48
N ASP A 497 -3.65 17.49 -25.11
CA ASP A 497 -4.43 16.43 -24.44
C ASP A 497 -3.57 15.17 -24.32
N THR A 498 -3.08 14.92 -23.10
CA THR A 498 -2.35 13.69 -22.73
C THR A 498 -3.14 12.87 -21.72
N ASN A 499 -4.45 13.15 -21.55
CA ASN A 499 -5.33 12.60 -20.51
C ASN A 499 -4.95 13.02 -19.09
N PHE A 500 -4.09 14.02 -18.91
CA PHE A 500 -3.67 14.54 -17.60
C PHE A 500 -3.95 16.04 -17.45
N ARG A 501 -4.27 16.45 -16.22
CA ARG A 501 -4.61 17.85 -15.90
C ARG A 501 -3.44 18.83 -16.00
N SER A 502 -2.19 18.34 -15.86
CA SER A 502 -0.99 19.18 -15.92
C SER A 502 0.12 18.46 -16.68
N ASN A 503 0.51 19.00 -17.82
CA ASN A 503 1.64 18.52 -18.59
C ASN A 503 2.92 19.28 -18.22
N GLY A 504 4.03 18.57 -18.26
CA GLY A 504 5.36 19.14 -18.23
C GLY A 504 6.11 18.78 -19.51
N VAL A 505 7.26 19.39 -19.72
CA VAL A 505 8.13 19.14 -20.87
C VAL A 505 9.54 18.88 -20.39
N LEU A 506 10.13 17.75 -20.82
CA LEU A 506 11.55 17.49 -20.76
C LEU A 506 12.16 17.78 -22.14
N VAL A 507 13.35 18.33 -22.18
CA VAL A 507 14.08 18.60 -23.43
C VAL A 507 15.43 17.90 -23.37
N ASP A 508 15.77 17.19 -24.44
CA ASP A 508 17.00 16.45 -24.60
C ASP A 508 17.70 16.86 -25.90
N GLY A 509 19.03 16.85 -25.88
CA GLY A 509 19.81 16.87 -27.10
C GLY A 509 20.32 18.19 -27.65
N ILE A 510 20.27 19.34 -26.94
CA ILE A 510 21.19 20.49 -27.22
C ILE A 510 21.07 21.51 -26.10
N GLY A 511 22.23 21.99 -25.61
CA GLY A 511 22.28 23.20 -24.82
C GLY A 511 21.65 24.37 -25.59
N ALA A 512 20.87 25.18 -24.87
CA ALA A 512 20.40 26.44 -25.41
C ALA A 512 21.60 27.27 -25.90
N PRO A 513 21.48 28.02 -27.00
CA PRO A 513 22.47 28.99 -27.37
C PRO A 513 22.67 30.04 -26.31
#